data_b396f7072ead5bcf15d3fec79c405427
#
_entry.id   b396f7072ead5bcf15d3fec79c405427
#
_cell.length_a   1.000
_cell.length_b   1.000
_cell.length_c   1.000
_cell.angle_alpha   90.00
_cell.angle_beta   90.00
_cell.angle_gamma   90.00
#
_symmetry.space_group_name_H-M   'P 1'
#
loop_
_entity.id
_entity.type
_entity.pdbx_description
1 polymer ?
#
loop_
_entity_poly.entity_id
_entity_poly.type
_entity_poly.pdbx_seq_one_letter_code
_entity_poly.pdbx_strand_id
1 'polypeptide(L)'
;MFNSKSHTLNHGLLPSFLIKNSNQFFIHCRGKFTCKHSCPYFDTVVSYTSFYHASQVLIDELGIETFRGCDNTNMWYCGPYLVEEYIQGNTKSYIPNPHYYDAANVSRFERLTVTMISDQAIAFQLYQNRELDEIDLNESTITTITSDPNNEYNSQLCEKRARPTAYAMHFNYQKNNADGTPDVNWNKAIANTAFRQCFYKGIDFTNYYARTNKINPLKCENDYYTMPGVCYNTKGEEYTTLVAKEMGFDGQAYDGKTMIRHRDNGGDIADLKKQAMEELSAIGVTFPVHCYHYIKSGDTTALDTATVLKQCFSESLGDDFVVLDIGTYVSSVYKEVRNVQLHSILQNGWGADFGDPVNFLGQEVLSDDNAYYAQTTSWIAAVEADPKDYQKDLLADYQEFTDLVTEAKAIVTDTDARYAAFAKAEASMLNNALCIPCLYEVLWCLTHVNEYTKINAMYGPCNYKAVNWETRQGDGYTTEEYEAFSAAFDAATKA
;
A
#
# COMPACT_ATOMS: atom_id res chain seq x y z
N MET A 1 -0.73 -9.02 -18.53
CA MET A 1 0.33 -8.53 -19.44
C MET A 1 -0.24 -8.19 -20.79
N PHE A 2 -0.32 -6.93 -21.11
CA PHE A 2 -0.77 -6.45 -22.42
C PHE A 2 0.46 -6.07 -23.22
N ASN A 3 0.81 -6.88 -24.22
CA ASN A 3 1.93 -6.56 -25.10
C ASN A 3 1.45 -5.54 -26.15
N SER A 4 2.06 -4.35 -26.16
CA SER A 4 1.66 -3.18 -26.92
C SER A 4 1.74 -3.33 -28.46
N LYS A 5 2.05 -4.49 -29.00
CA LYS A 5 2.29 -4.69 -30.43
C LYS A 5 1.24 -5.52 -31.20
N SER A 6 0.12 -5.89 -30.60
CA SER A 6 -0.93 -6.61 -31.34
C SER A 6 -2.34 -6.39 -30.79
N HIS A 7 -2.77 -5.16 -30.67
CA HIS A 7 -4.18 -4.85 -30.43
C HIS A 7 -4.85 -4.64 -31.79
N THR A 8 -5.42 -5.70 -32.35
CA THR A 8 -6.43 -5.55 -33.38
C THR A 8 -7.73 -5.19 -32.66
N LEU A 9 -7.94 -3.90 -32.42
CA LEU A 9 -9.28 -3.37 -32.17
C LEU A 9 -10.05 -3.54 -33.48
N ASN A 10 -10.87 -4.59 -33.57
CA ASN A 10 -11.90 -4.63 -34.58
C ASN A 10 -12.95 -3.56 -34.21
N HIS A 11 -12.74 -2.35 -34.71
CA HIS A 11 -13.74 -1.32 -34.76
C HIS A 11 -14.87 -1.77 -35.69
N GLY A 12 -15.82 -2.52 -35.16
CA GLY A 12 -17.13 -2.63 -35.80
C GLY A 12 -17.72 -1.22 -35.80
N LEU A 13 -17.77 -0.60 -36.97
CA LEU A 13 -18.44 0.67 -37.19
C LEU A 13 -19.85 0.61 -36.57
N LEU A 14 -20.04 1.33 -35.47
CA LEU A 14 -21.36 1.65 -34.97
C LEU A 14 -21.86 2.85 -35.74
N PRO A 15 -23.08 2.78 -36.30
CA PRO A 15 -23.70 3.95 -36.87
C PRO A 15 -23.91 4.97 -35.73
N SER A 16 -23.30 6.14 -35.89
CA SER A 16 -23.56 7.31 -35.08
C SER A 16 -24.98 7.77 -35.29
N PHE A 17 -25.90 7.37 -34.44
CA PHE A 17 -27.22 8.02 -34.39
C PHE A 17 -27.07 9.33 -33.61
N LEU A 18 -26.88 10.41 -34.33
CA LEU A 18 -27.10 11.77 -33.85
C LEU A 18 -28.61 11.99 -33.73
N ILE A 19 -29.17 11.85 -32.54
CA ILE A 19 -30.51 12.37 -32.26
C ILE A 19 -30.32 13.85 -31.90
N LYS A 20 -30.50 14.72 -32.88
CA LYS A 20 -30.73 16.15 -32.67
C LYS A 20 -32.13 16.29 -32.07
N ASN A 21 -32.20 16.68 -30.83
CA ASN A 21 -33.31 17.30 -30.08
C ASN A 21 -33.60 16.71 -28.69
N SER A 22 -32.59 16.41 -27.95
CA SER A 22 -32.65 16.45 -26.49
C SER A 22 -31.25 16.68 -25.95
N ASN A 23 -31.08 17.50 -24.93
CA ASN A 23 -29.79 17.83 -24.30
C ASN A 23 -29.21 16.64 -23.48
N GLN A 24 -29.43 15.41 -23.92
CA GLN A 24 -28.86 14.20 -23.32
C GLN A 24 -28.07 13.43 -24.36
N PHE A 25 -26.75 13.48 -24.22
CA PHE A 25 -25.85 12.59 -24.97
C PHE A 25 -25.68 11.29 -24.21
N PHE A 26 -26.29 10.21 -24.71
CA PHE A 26 -25.98 8.86 -24.24
C PHE A 26 -24.78 8.32 -25.03
N ILE A 27 -23.62 8.25 -24.42
CA ILE A 27 -22.47 7.55 -25.00
C ILE A 27 -22.60 6.08 -24.60
N HIS A 28 -23.03 5.22 -25.53
CA HIS A 28 -22.95 3.77 -25.36
C HIS A 28 -21.63 3.27 -25.92
N CYS A 29 -20.64 3.01 -25.08
CA CYS A 29 -19.43 2.32 -25.46
C CYS A 29 -19.65 0.81 -25.35
N ARG A 30 -19.59 0.10 -26.48
CA ARG A 30 -19.51 -1.37 -26.51
C ARG A 30 -18.15 -1.76 -27.01
N GLY A 31 -17.32 -2.32 -26.13
CA GLY A 31 -16.03 -2.91 -26.47
C GLY A 31 -16.11 -4.43 -26.37
N LYS A 32 -15.45 -5.13 -27.28
CA LYS A 32 -15.16 -6.56 -27.16
C LYS A 32 -13.68 -6.73 -26.87
N PHE A 33 -13.35 -7.26 -25.72
CA PHE A 33 -12.00 -7.64 -25.36
C PHE A 33 -11.79 -9.12 -25.63
N THR A 34 -10.66 -9.47 -26.20
CA THR A 34 -10.26 -10.87 -26.36
C THR A 34 -8.92 -11.02 -25.64
N CYS A 35 -8.93 -11.75 -24.53
CA CYS A 35 -7.72 -12.06 -23.81
C CYS A 35 -6.96 -13.18 -24.55
N LYS A 36 -5.64 -13.06 -24.68
CA LYS A 36 -4.79 -14.12 -25.22
C LYS A 36 -4.71 -15.32 -24.28
N HIS A 37 -4.86 -15.07 -22.99
CA HIS A 37 -4.82 -16.04 -21.93
C HIS A 37 -6.02 -15.84 -21.00
N SER A 38 -6.38 -16.88 -20.26
CA SER A 38 -7.40 -16.76 -19.21
C SER A 38 -6.95 -15.76 -18.16
N CYS A 39 -7.85 -14.87 -17.74
CA CYS A 39 -7.61 -13.86 -16.71
C CYS A 39 -8.76 -13.94 -15.70
N PRO A 40 -8.59 -14.68 -14.59
CA PRO A 40 -9.65 -14.90 -13.60
C PRO A 40 -10.10 -13.64 -12.86
N TYR A 41 -9.32 -12.57 -12.93
CA TYR A 41 -9.57 -11.25 -12.29
C TYR A 41 -9.81 -10.12 -13.32
N PHE A 42 -10.28 -10.47 -14.53
CA PHE A 42 -10.44 -9.52 -15.65
C PHE A 42 -11.35 -8.33 -15.33
N ASP A 43 -12.47 -8.55 -14.66
CA ASP A 43 -13.42 -7.52 -14.25
C ASP A 43 -12.80 -6.50 -13.30
N THR A 44 -11.94 -6.92 -12.39
CA THR A 44 -11.22 -6.02 -11.49
C THR A 44 -10.11 -5.24 -12.21
N VAL A 45 -9.41 -5.86 -13.18
CA VAL A 45 -8.42 -5.16 -14.02
C VAL A 45 -9.06 -4.02 -14.80
N VAL A 46 -10.21 -4.23 -15.43
CA VAL A 46 -10.86 -3.19 -16.24
C VAL A 46 -11.53 -2.10 -15.41
N SER A 47 -11.67 -2.29 -14.11
CA SER A 47 -12.14 -1.26 -13.18
C SER A 47 -11.06 -0.25 -12.79
N TYR A 48 -9.79 -0.54 -13.06
CA TYR A 48 -8.68 0.32 -12.74
C TYR A 48 -8.66 1.62 -13.56
N THR A 49 -8.18 2.70 -12.97
CA THR A 49 -8.26 4.05 -13.57
C THR A 49 -7.60 4.18 -14.94
N SER A 50 -6.59 3.37 -15.25
CA SER A 50 -5.94 3.35 -16.56
C SER A 50 -6.85 2.90 -17.70
N PHE A 51 -8.01 2.31 -17.36
CA PHE A 51 -9.04 1.89 -18.33
C PHE A 51 -10.22 2.87 -18.39
N TYR A 52 -10.15 4.02 -17.72
CA TYR A 52 -11.19 5.02 -17.84
C TYR A 52 -11.26 5.58 -19.26
N HIS A 53 -12.49 5.85 -19.70
CA HIS A 53 -12.73 6.30 -21.06
C HIS A 53 -12.11 7.67 -21.33
N ALA A 54 -11.32 7.74 -22.39
CA ALA A 54 -10.87 9.00 -22.96
C ALA A 54 -11.73 9.36 -24.19
N SER A 55 -12.06 10.63 -24.37
CA SER A 55 -12.81 11.08 -25.52
C SER A 55 -11.94 11.08 -26.78
N GLN A 56 -12.24 10.18 -27.73
CA GLN A 56 -11.55 10.17 -29.02
C GLN A 56 -11.76 11.49 -29.79
N VAL A 57 -12.96 12.09 -29.69
CA VAL A 57 -13.27 13.38 -30.32
C VAL A 57 -12.35 14.48 -29.78
N LEU A 58 -12.16 14.53 -28.47
CA LEU A 58 -11.26 15.52 -27.86
C LEU A 58 -9.79 15.27 -28.25
N ILE A 59 -9.38 14.01 -28.34
CA ILE A 59 -8.02 13.65 -28.79
C ILE A 59 -7.81 14.05 -30.25
N ASP A 60 -8.80 13.83 -31.10
CA ASP A 60 -8.73 14.18 -32.54
C ASP A 60 -8.70 15.71 -32.74
N GLU A 61 -9.43 16.47 -31.90
CA GLU A 61 -9.44 17.95 -31.94
C GLU A 61 -8.14 18.57 -31.44
N LEU A 62 -7.59 18.06 -30.33
CA LEU A 62 -6.43 18.66 -29.66
C LEU A 62 -5.09 18.06 -30.08
N GLY A 63 -5.09 16.83 -30.58
CA GLY A 63 -3.92 16.00 -30.71
C GLY A 63 -3.48 15.37 -29.39
N ILE A 64 -2.85 14.19 -29.44
CA ILE A 64 -2.53 13.38 -28.25
C ILE A 64 -1.62 14.09 -27.25
N GLU A 65 -0.67 14.90 -27.71
CA GLU A 65 0.26 15.58 -26.82
C GLU A 65 -0.43 16.73 -26.05
N THR A 66 -1.32 17.48 -26.70
CA THR A 66 -2.12 18.51 -26.04
C THR A 66 -3.11 17.87 -25.07
N PHE A 67 -3.75 16.75 -25.47
CA PHE A 67 -4.66 16.00 -24.60
C PHE A 67 -3.98 15.55 -23.31
N ARG A 68 -2.73 15.07 -23.37
CA ARG A 68 -1.96 14.70 -22.18
C ARG A 68 -1.65 15.85 -21.24
N GLY A 69 -1.63 17.07 -21.76
CA GLY A 69 -1.40 18.30 -21.00
C GLY A 69 -2.69 19.04 -20.61
N CYS A 70 -3.87 18.45 -20.82
CA CYS A 70 -5.12 19.07 -20.40
C CYS A 70 -5.19 19.25 -18.89
N ASP A 71 -5.74 20.38 -18.47
CA ASP A 71 -6.05 20.70 -17.07
C ASP A 71 -7.57 20.78 -16.84
N ASN A 72 -7.99 21.25 -15.68
CA ASN A 72 -9.40 21.36 -15.33
C ASN A 72 -10.20 22.32 -16.23
N THR A 73 -9.56 23.21 -16.98
CA THR A 73 -10.23 24.22 -17.81
C THR A 73 -10.58 23.74 -19.22
N ASN A 74 -9.88 22.70 -19.71
CA ASN A 74 -10.04 22.20 -21.07
C ASN A 74 -10.27 20.69 -21.18
N MET A 75 -10.28 19.94 -20.06
CA MET A 75 -10.61 18.52 -20.02
C MET A 75 -12.13 18.30 -20.10
N TRP A 76 -12.53 17.24 -20.80
CA TRP A 76 -13.92 16.77 -20.79
C TRP A 76 -14.12 15.71 -19.73
N TYR A 77 -15.24 15.81 -19.03
CA TYR A 77 -15.56 14.95 -17.89
C TYR A 77 -16.75 14.04 -18.20
N CYS A 78 -16.62 12.77 -17.87
CA CYS A 78 -17.72 11.79 -17.94
C CYS A 78 -18.17 11.28 -16.56
N GLY A 79 -17.51 11.71 -15.48
CA GLY A 79 -17.86 11.37 -14.12
C GLY A 79 -18.96 12.24 -13.50
N PRO A 80 -19.40 11.91 -12.27
CA PRO A 80 -20.46 12.64 -11.58
C PRO A 80 -20.09 14.06 -11.13
N TYR A 81 -18.79 14.36 -11.06
CA TYR A 81 -18.27 15.66 -10.68
C TYR A 81 -17.30 16.20 -11.73
N LEU A 82 -17.21 17.51 -11.82
CA LEU A 82 -16.22 18.27 -12.60
C LEU A 82 -15.17 18.82 -11.62
N VAL A 83 -13.93 18.93 -12.05
CA VAL A 83 -12.91 19.68 -11.31
C VAL A 83 -13.11 21.16 -11.61
N GLU A 84 -13.63 21.92 -10.65
CA GLU A 84 -13.86 23.36 -10.78
C GLU A 84 -12.54 24.13 -10.61
N GLU A 85 -11.76 23.75 -9.60
CA GLU A 85 -10.48 24.37 -9.30
C GLU A 85 -9.43 23.33 -9.00
N TYR A 86 -8.22 23.55 -9.48
CA TYR A 86 -7.04 22.77 -9.17
C TYR A 86 -5.83 23.67 -8.98
N ILE A 87 -5.41 23.83 -7.72
CA ILE A 87 -4.17 24.52 -7.36
C ILE A 87 -3.20 23.46 -6.83
N GLN A 88 -2.16 23.18 -7.61
CA GLN A 88 -1.20 22.13 -7.28
C GLN A 88 -0.57 22.36 -5.88
N GLY A 89 -0.62 21.32 -5.04
CA GLY A 89 -0.09 21.38 -3.67
C GLY A 89 -0.93 22.21 -2.69
N ASN A 90 -2.12 22.67 -3.08
CA ASN A 90 -3.00 23.48 -2.23
C ASN A 90 -4.44 22.96 -2.22
N THR A 91 -5.20 23.11 -3.31
CA THR A 91 -6.65 22.88 -3.30
C THR A 91 -7.13 22.17 -4.56
N LYS A 92 -8.08 21.24 -4.37
CA LYS A 92 -8.92 20.70 -5.44
C LYS A 92 -10.38 20.89 -5.04
N SER A 93 -11.18 21.50 -5.90
CA SER A 93 -12.62 21.56 -5.70
C SER A 93 -13.39 20.92 -6.85
N TYR A 94 -14.48 20.28 -6.49
CA TYR A 94 -15.33 19.51 -7.39
C TYR A 94 -16.77 19.99 -7.26
N ILE A 95 -17.44 20.17 -8.39
CA ILE A 95 -18.86 20.51 -8.47
C ILE A 95 -19.61 19.43 -9.26
N PRO A 96 -20.93 19.25 -9.05
CA PRO A 96 -21.73 18.29 -9.78
C PRO A 96 -21.63 18.48 -11.29
N ASN A 97 -21.49 17.38 -12.02
CA ASN A 97 -21.56 17.36 -13.47
C ASN A 97 -23.04 17.27 -13.91
N PRO A 98 -23.64 18.34 -14.45
CA PRO A 98 -25.05 18.34 -14.84
C PRO A 98 -25.35 17.42 -16.02
N HIS A 99 -24.32 16.97 -16.74
CA HIS A 99 -24.44 16.07 -17.89
C HIS A 99 -24.18 14.61 -17.54
N TYR A 100 -23.89 14.31 -16.27
CA TYR A 100 -23.71 12.93 -15.84
C TYR A 100 -25.04 12.15 -15.97
N TYR A 101 -25.00 10.96 -16.55
CA TYR A 101 -26.22 10.19 -16.87
C TYR A 101 -27.10 9.89 -15.66
N ASP A 102 -26.53 9.84 -14.47
CA ASP A 102 -27.22 9.52 -13.21
C ASP A 102 -27.08 10.65 -12.18
N ALA A 103 -26.97 11.90 -12.65
CA ALA A 103 -26.72 13.07 -11.79
C ALA A 103 -27.76 13.22 -10.66
N ALA A 104 -29.02 12.87 -10.93
CA ALA A 104 -30.13 12.96 -9.97
C ALA A 104 -29.93 12.05 -8.74
N ASN A 105 -29.24 10.93 -8.89
CA ASN A 105 -29.04 9.95 -7.82
C ASN A 105 -27.68 10.04 -7.14
N VAL A 106 -26.67 10.63 -7.78
CA VAL A 106 -25.28 10.58 -7.28
C VAL A 106 -24.70 11.93 -6.87
N SER A 107 -25.30 13.04 -7.30
CA SER A 107 -24.83 14.39 -6.98
C SER A 107 -25.41 14.86 -5.66
N ARG A 108 -24.81 14.44 -4.54
CA ARG A 108 -25.30 14.75 -3.18
C ARG A 108 -24.75 16.05 -2.62
N PHE A 109 -23.58 16.49 -3.09
CA PHE A 109 -22.88 17.65 -2.58
C PHE A 109 -22.82 18.73 -3.67
N GLU A 110 -23.12 19.96 -3.29
CA GLU A 110 -22.97 21.12 -4.18
C GLU A 110 -21.49 21.40 -4.49
N ARG A 111 -20.63 21.04 -3.56
CA ARG A 111 -19.17 21.17 -3.67
C ARG A 111 -18.47 20.15 -2.77
N LEU A 112 -17.37 19.60 -3.27
CA LEU A 112 -16.39 18.82 -2.50
C LEU A 112 -15.05 19.56 -2.61
N THR A 113 -14.44 19.89 -1.48
CA THR A 113 -13.13 20.56 -1.47
C THR A 113 -12.12 19.68 -0.74
N VAL A 114 -10.96 19.49 -1.35
CA VAL A 114 -9.81 18.82 -0.74
C VAL A 114 -8.70 19.85 -0.62
N THR A 115 -8.31 20.15 0.61
CA THR A 115 -7.25 21.12 0.91
C THR A 115 -6.02 20.37 1.42
N MET A 116 -4.87 20.67 0.85
CA MET A 116 -3.59 20.10 1.27
C MET A 116 -2.98 20.99 2.34
N ILE A 117 -2.99 20.51 3.58
CA ILE A 117 -2.48 21.24 4.75
C ILE A 117 -1.34 20.42 5.34
N SER A 118 -0.14 20.95 5.33
CA SER A 118 1.04 20.28 5.91
C SER A 118 1.17 20.45 7.41
N ASP A 119 0.60 21.54 7.95
CA ASP A 119 0.60 21.83 9.39
C ASP A 119 -0.68 21.32 10.04
N GLN A 120 -0.55 20.30 10.88
CA GLN A 120 -1.68 19.66 11.56
C GLN A 120 -2.36 20.57 12.60
N ALA A 121 -1.63 21.52 13.19
CA ALA A 121 -2.24 22.50 14.11
C ALA A 121 -3.17 23.45 13.35
N ILE A 122 -2.80 23.84 12.12
CA ILE A 122 -3.67 24.62 11.23
C ILE A 122 -4.88 23.79 10.80
N ALA A 123 -4.69 22.52 10.43
CA ALA A 123 -5.81 21.64 10.06
C ALA A 123 -6.81 21.50 11.23
N PHE A 124 -6.31 21.34 12.45
CA PHE A 124 -7.15 21.25 13.64
C PHE A 124 -7.93 22.55 13.91
N GLN A 125 -7.30 23.73 13.78
CA GLN A 125 -7.99 25.01 13.89
C GLN A 125 -9.10 25.19 12.84
N LEU A 126 -8.84 24.79 11.57
CA LEU A 126 -9.84 24.85 10.50
C LEU A 126 -11.03 23.93 10.77
N TYR A 127 -10.79 22.75 11.34
CA TYR A 127 -11.86 21.84 11.79
C TYR A 127 -12.67 22.47 12.94
N GLN A 128 -12.01 23.05 13.92
CA GLN A 128 -12.68 23.76 15.02
C GLN A 128 -13.53 24.92 14.54
N ASN A 129 -13.08 25.65 13.50
CA ASN A 129 -13.82 26.72 12.87
C ASN A 129 -14.93 26.22 11.91
N ARG A 130 -15.07 24.90 11.70
CA ARG A 130 -16.00 24.28 10.74
C ARG A 130 -15.72 24.64 9.28
N GLU A 131 -14.46 24.87 8.97
CA GLU A 131 -13.98 25.07 7.61
C GLU A 131 -13.55 23.75 6.94
N LEU A 132 -13.35 22.68 7.75
CA LEU A 132 -13.09 21.31 7.32
C LEU A 132 -14.07 20.36 7.99
N ASP A 133 -14.58 19.39 7.23
CA ASP A 133 -15.49 18.35 7.72
C ASP A 133 -14.76 17.10 8.23
N GLU A 134 -13.51 16.90 7.83
CA GLU A 134 -12.69 15.77 8.24
C GLU A 134 -11.22 16.16 8.28
N ILE A 135 -10.51 15.74 9.32
CA ILE A 135 -9.05 15.83 9.44
C ILE A 135 -8.47 14.54 10.00
N ASP A 136 -7.34 14.10 9.47
CA ASP A 136 -6.53 13.07 10.10
C ASP A 136 -5.75 13.70 11.27
N LEU A 137 -5.50 12.92 12.31
CA LEU A 137 -4.83 13.38 13.53
C LEU A 137 -3.43 12.78 13.61
N ASN A 138 -2.45 13.60 13.97
CA ASN A 138 -1.12 13.14 14.34
C ASN A 138 -1.00 12.90 15.85
N GLU A 139 0.11 12.32 16.28
CA GLU A 139 0.39 12.01 17.67
C GLU A 139 0.28 13.23 18.60
N SER A 140 0.76 14.40 18.16
CA SER A 140 0.73 15.64 18.95
C SER A 140 -0.69 16.11 19.21
N THR A 141 -1.54 16.12 18.18
CA THR A 141 -2.95 16.53 18.30
C THR A 141 -3.73 15.54 19.17
N ILE A 142 -3.53 14.23 18.98
CA ILE A 142 -4.14 13.20 19.85
C ILE A 142 -3.71 13.41 21.29
N THR A 143 -2.42 13.67 21.56
CA THR A 143 -1.92 13.93 22.90
C THR A 143 -2.58 15.17 23.51
N THR A 144 -2.72 16.24 22.74
CA THR A 144 -3.39 17.46 23.20
C THR A 144 -4.84 17.21 23.61
N ILE A 145 -5.57 16.43 22.81
CA ILE A 145 -6.96 16.09 23.08
C ILE A 145 -7.07 15.19 24.32
N THR A 146 -6.27 14.11 24.38
CA THR A 146 -6.39 13.08 25.41
C THR A 146 -5.79 13.48 26.76
N SER A 147 -4.93 14.50 26.81
CA SER A 147 -4.35 15.00 28.10
C SER A 147 -5.34 15.75 28.96
N ASP A 148 -6.42 16.29 28.40
CA ASP A 148 -7.50 16.93 29.11
C ASP A 148 -8.79 16.09 28.99
N PRO A 149 -9.23 15.39 30.06
CA PRO A 149 -10.47 14.61 30.05
C PRO A 149 -11.73 15.43 29.75
N ASN A 150 -11.67 16.75 29.90
CA ASN A 150 -12.80 17.66 29.62
C ASN A 150 -12.72 18.27 28.21
N ASN A 151 -11.73 17.91 27.41
CA ASN A 151 -11.64 18.37 26.05
C ASN A 151 -12.85 17.85 25.24
N GLU A 152 -13.57 18.77 24.58
CA GLU A 152 -14.80 18.45 23.83
C GLU A 152 -14.60 17.41 22.72
N TYR A 153 -13.39 17.29 22.18
CA TYR A 153 -13.06 16.32 21.13
C TYR A 153 -12.65 14.95 21.67
N ASN A 154 -12.53 14.77 22.98
CA ASN A 154 -12.08 13.50 23.56
C ASN A 154 -13.06 12.36 23.26
N SER A 155 -14.37 12.65 23.24
CA SER A 155 -15.41 11.69 22.85
C SER A 155 -15.65 11.58 21.34
N GLN A 156 -14.93 12.36 20.53
CA GLN A 156 -15.07 12.43 19.06
C GLN A 156 -13.87 11.83 18.31
N LEU A 157 -12.95 11.20 19.02
CA LEU A 157 -11.81 10.52 18.39
C LEU A 157 -12.31 9.28 17.65
N CYS A 158 -12.20 9.28 16.33
CA CYS A 158 -12.66 8.21 15.45
C CYS A 158 -11.47 7.47 14.83
N GLU A 159 -11.42 6.14 15.00
CA GLU A 159 -10.41 5.30 14.36
C GLU A 159 -10.86 4.92 12.94
N LYS A 160 -10.05 5.25 11.94
CA LYS A 160 -10.37 4.97 10.53
C LYS A 160 -10.08 3.51 10.18
N ARG A 161 -10.67 3.05 9.08
CA ARG A 161 -10.25 1.79 8.45
C ARG A 161 -8.80 1.89 7.99
N ALA A 162 -8.11 0.75 7.94
CA ALA A 162 -6.81 0.69 7.30
C ALA A 162 -6.89 1.23 5.87
N ARG A 163 -5.95 2.08 5.48
CA ARG A 163 -5.81 2.50 4.08
C ARG A 163 -5.51 1.27 3.22
N PRO A 164 -6.01 1.20 1.96
CA PRO A 164 -5.84 0.02 1.10
C PRO A 164 -4.41 -0.09 0.53
N THR A 165 -3.43 -0.03 1.42
CA THR A 165 -1.99 -0.09 1.10
C THR A 165 -1.29 -0.93 2.16
N ALA A 166 -0.66 -2.03 1.76
CA ALA A 166 0.24 -2.80 2.61
C ALA A 166 1.66 -2.28 2.45
N TYR A 167 2.32 -1.97 3.56
CA TYR A 167 3.72 -1.55 3.56
C TYR A 167 4.62 -2.70 3.99
N ALA A 168 5.72 -2.86 3.26
CA ALA A 168 6.80 -3.78 3.61
C ALA A 168 8.15 -3.06 3.58
N MET A 169 9.07 -3.50 4.42
CA MET A 169 10.49 -3.15 4.32
C MET A 169 11.15 -4.16 3.40
N HIS A 170 11.57 -3.70 2.24
CA HIS A 170 12.31 -4.48 1.26
C HIS A 170 13.80 -4.37 1.55
N PHE A 171 14.48 -5.50 1.59
CA PHE A 171 15.93 -5.57 1.68
C PHE A 171 16.55 -5.28 0.30
N ASN A 172 17.67 -4.58 0.28
CA ASN A 172 18.49 -4.46 -0.91
C ASN A 172 19.57 -5.56 -0.90
N TYR A 173 19.48 -6.50 -1.80
CA TYR A 173 20.39 -7.65 -1.91
C TYR A 173 21.67 -7.37 -2.70
N GLN A 174 21.75 -6.16 -3.29
CA GLN A 174 22.93 -5.71 -4.04
C GLN A 174 23.24 -4.23 -3.73
N LYS A 175 23.45 -3.97 -2.45
CA LYS A 175 23.73 -2.62 -1.95
C LYS A 175 25.13 -2.14 -2.37
N ASN A 176 25.20 -0.86 -2.69
CA ASN A 176 26.46 -0.14 -2.94
C ASN A 176 26.79 0.83 -1.80
N ASN A 177 28.08 1.14 -1.66
CA ASN A 177 28.58 2.26 -0.90
C ASN A 177 28.36 3.58 -1.65
N ALA A 178 28.56 4.71 -0.96
CA ALA A 178 28.40 6.04 -1.57
C ALA A 178 29.36 6.32 -2.75
N ASP A 179 30.47 5.62 -2.84
CA ASP A 179 31.43 5.70 -3.94
C ASP A 179 31.07 4.77 -5.13
N GLY A 180 29.96 4.06 -5.05
CA GLY A 180 29.47 3.13 -6.06
C GLY A 180 30.09 1.73 -5.99
N THR A 181 30.98 1.45 -5.04
CA THR A 181 31.50 0.08 -4.82
C THR A 181 30.50 -0.77 -4.07
N PRO A 182 30.45 -2.11 -4.29
CA PRO A 182 29.58 -3.00 -3.53
C PRO A 182 29.84 -2.96 -2.02
N ASP A 183 28.78 -2.86 -1.22
CA ASP A 183 28.87 -3.08 0.23
C ASP A 183 28.90 -4.58 0.53
N VAL A 184 30.10 -5.14 0.49
CA VAL A 184 30.29 -6.60 0.63
C VAL A 184 29.85 -7.11 1.98
N ASN A 185 29.99 -6.30 3.07
CA ASN A 185 29.58 -6.71 4.41
C ASN A 185 28.08 -6.90 4.53
N TRP A 186 27.31 -5.86 4.08
CA TRP A 186 25.86 -5.93 4.02
C TRP A 186 25.38 -7.03 3.07
N ASN A 187 25.92 -7.10 1.85
CA ASN A 187 25.46 -8.02 0.82
C ASN A 187 25.66 -9.50 1.22
N LYS A 188 26.72 -9.81 1.96
CA LYS A 188 26.90 -11.13 2.55
C LYS A 188 25.93 -11.39 3.70
N ALA A 189 25.75 -10.41 4.60
CA ALA A 189 24.87 -10.56 5.75
C ALA A 189 23.42 -10.80 5.32
N ILE A 190 22.91 -9.96 4.41
CA ILE A 190 21.50 -10.05 3.99
C ILE A 190 21.19 -11.28 3.13
N ALA A 191 22.19 -11.91 2.53
CA ALA A 191 22.02 -13.16 1.81
C ALA A 191 21.75 -14.36 2.76
N ASN A 192 22.09 -14.25 4.05
CA ASN A 192 21.90 -15.31 5.04
C ASN A 192 20.47 -15.35 5.57
N THR A 193 19.82 -16.50 5.50
CA THR A 193 18.41 -16.66 5.90
C THR A 193 18.20 -16.44 7.39
N ALA A 194 19.09 -16.97 8.27
CA ALA A 194 18.99 -16.75 9.71
C ALA A 194 19.12 -15.26 10.07
N PHE A 195 19.99 -14.50 9.36
CA PHE A 195 20.13 -13.07 9.53
C PHE A 195 18.82 -12.34 9.17
N ARG A 196 18.19 -12.64 8.02
CA ARG A 196 16.89 -12.07 7.62
C ARG A 196 15.78 -12.42 8.59
N GLN A 197 15.75 -13.68 9.07
CA GLN A 197 14.76 -14.12 10.05
C GLN A 197 14.87 -13.40 11.39
N CYS A 198 16.06 -12.93 11.80
CA CYS A 198 16.20 -12.10 12.99
C CYS A 198 15.41 -10.80 12.87
N PHE A 199 15.38 -10.17 11.70
CA PHE A 199 14.56 -8.98 11.47
C PHE A 199 13.06 -9.31 11.51
N TYR A 200 12.62 -10.35 10.79
CA TYR A 200 11.21 -10.69 10.69
C TYR A 200 10.62 -11.15 12.04
N LYS A 201 11.36 -11.97 12.78
CA LYS A 201 10.86 -12.59 14.03
C LYS A 201 11.21 -11.81 15.29
N GLY A 202 12.16 -10.88 15.22
CA GLY A 202 12.69 -10.22 16.42
C GLY A 202 12.26 -8.78 16.60
N ILE A 203 12.07 -8.02 15.52
CA ILE A 203 11.82 -6.59 15.68
C ILE A 203 10.42 -6.35 16.23
N ASP A 204 10.36 -5.68 17.39
CA ASP A 204 9.12 -5.12 17.95
C ASP A 204 8.88 -3.73 17.37
N PHE A 205 7.88 -3.61 16.51
CA PHE A 205 7.50 -2.35 15.88
C PHE A 205 6.46 -1.56 16.68
N THR A 206 6.08 -1.96 17.89
CA THR A 206 5.00 -1.31 18.65
C THR A 206 5.21 0.20 18.79
N ASN A 207 6.43 0.63 19.16
CA ASN A 207 6.76 2.05 19.27
C ASN A 207 6.76 2.78 17.92
N TYR A 208 7.16 2.09 16.85
CA TYR A 208 7.10 2.62 15.49
C TYR A 208 5.65 2.79 15.03
N TYR A 209 4.77 1.82 15.31
CA TYR A 209 3.34 1.92 15.02
C TYR A 209 2.66 3.03 15.78
N ALA A 210 3.09 3.34 17.01
CA ALA A 210 2.57 4.42 17.82
C ALA A 210 2.74 5.80 17.16
N ARG A 211 3.68 5.96 16.19
CA ARG A 211 3.82 7.17 15.40
C ARG A 211 2.63 7.39 14.46
N THR A 212 2.00 6.31 14.02
CA THR A 212 0.82 6.32 13.13
C THR A 212 -0.48 6.23 13.92
N ASN A 213 -0.55 5.29 14.86
CA ASN A 213 -1.71 5.08 15.73
C ASN A 213 -1.26 5.04 17.20
N LYS A 214 -1.36 6.19 17.87
CA LYS A 214 -0.91 6.33 19.26
C LYS A 214 -1.76 5.55 20.25
N ILE A 215 -3.06 5.44 19.99
CA ILE A 215 -4.02 4.84 20.93
C ILE A 215 -3.98 3.31 20.83
N ASN A 216 -3.97 2.79 19.61
CA ASN A 216 -3.99 1.36 19.31
C ASN A 216 -2.84 0.97 18.36
N PRO A 217 -1.56 1.05 18.77
CA PRO A 217 -0.43 0.85 17.87
C PRO A 217 -0.48 -0.46 17.09
N LEU A 218 -0.83 -1.57 17.75
CA LEU A 218 -0.85 -2.90 17.12
C LEU A 218 -1.97 -3.09 16.08
N LYS A 219 -2.90 -2.14 15.94
CA LYS A 219 -3.80 -2.11 14.77
C LYS A 219 -3.08 -1.77 13.47
N CYS A 220 -1.88 -1.21 13.55
CA CYS A 220 -1.02 -0.98 12.42
C CYS A 220 -0.14 -2.18 12.05
N GLU A 221 -0.18 -3.28 12.82
CA GLU A 221 0.60 -4.47 12.53
C GLU A 221 0.21 -5.06 11.16
N ASN A 222 1.22 -5.29 10.35
CA ASN A 222 1.11 -5.98 9.06
C ASN A 222 1.98 -7.23 9.06
N ASP A 223 1.34 -8.40 9.01
CA ASP A 223 2.00 -9.70 9.00
C ASP A 223 2.02 -10.36 7.62
N TYR A 224 1.36 -9.75 6.62
CA TYR A 224 1.19 -10.30 5.29
C TYR A 224 1.72 -9.33 4.23
N TYR A 225 2.25 -9.89 3.14
CA TYR A 225 2.72 -9.08 2.02
C TYR A 225 1.55 -8.57 1.17
N THR A 226 0.53 -9.41 0.98
CA THR A 226 -0.70 -9.05 0.29
C THR A 226 -1.65 -8.30 1.23
N MET A 227 -2.23 -7.19 0.75
CA MET A 227 -3.21 -6.40 1.52
C MET A 227 -4.47 -7.22 1.81
N PRO A 228 -4.97 -7.26 3.07
CA PRO A 228 -6.28 -7.85 3.38
C PRO A 228 -7.41 -7.22 2.58
N GLY A 229 -8.40 -8.02 2.21
CA GLY A 229 -9.58 -7.58 1.46
C GLY A 229 -9.40 -7.50 -0.06
N VAL A 230 -8.22 -7.84 -0.58
CA VAL A 230 -7.93 -7.82 -2.02
C VAL A 230 -8.72 -8.88 -2.76
N CYS A 231 -8.86 -10.08 -2.20
CA CYS A 231 -9.63 -11.14 -2.81
C CYS A 231 -10.18 -12.14 -1.79
N TYR A 232 -11.25 -12.81 -2.21
CA TYR A 232 -11.97 -13.79 -1.41
C TYR A 232 -12.18 -15.06 -2.23
N ASN A 233 -12.08 -16.22 -1.60
CA ASN A 233 -12.37 -17.49 -2.26
C ASN A 233 -13.89 -17.67 -2.46
N THR A 234 -14.31 -18.76 -3.11
CA THR A 234 -15.73 -19.02 -3.41
C THR A 234 -16.60 -19.23 -2.17
N LYS A 235 -15.99 -19.41 -1.00
CA LYS A 235 -16.69 -19.55 0.30
C LYS A 235 -16.77 -18.22 1.05
N GLY A 236 -16.27 -17.12 0.47
CA GLY A 236 -16.19 -15.81 1.14
C GLY A 236 -15.04 -15.70 2.14
N GLU A 237 -14.09 -16.63 2.15
CA GLU A 237 -12.93 -16.61 3.03
C GLU A 237 -11.87 -15.65 2.44
N GLU A 238 -11.43 -14.69 3.23
CA GLU A 238 -10.46 -13.68 2.82
C GLU A 238 -9.07 -14.32 2.64
N TYR A 239 -8.32 -13.88 1.63
CA TYR A 239 -7.07 -14.49 1.20
C TYR A 239 -6.00 -14.56 2.31
N THR A 240 -5.82 -13.49 3.10
CA THR A 240 -4.78 -13.50 4.14
C THR A 240 -5.07 -14.50 5.27
N THR A 241 -6.34 -14.94 5.41
CA THR A 241 -6.66 -16.05 6.34
C THR A 241 -6.08 -17.38 5.86
N LEU A 242 -5.93 -17.57 4.55
CA LEU A 242 -5.25 -18.75 3.99
C LEU A 242 -3.74 -18.67 4.25
N VAL A 243 -3.15 -17.47 4.10
CA VAL A 243 -1.73 -17.25 4.45
C VAL A 243 -1.49 -17.51 5.94
N ALA A 244 -2.39 -17.02 6.81
CA ALA A 244 -2.33 -17.25 8.25
C ALA A 244 -2.29 -18.75 8.59
N LYS A 245 -3.09 -19.56 7.89
CA LYS A 245 -3.07 -21.03 8.07
C LYS A 245 -1.72 -21.63 7.69
N GLU A 246 -1.17 -21.24 6.56
CA GLU A 246 0.15 -21.71 6.11
C GLU A 246 1.29 -21.27 7.05
N MET A 247 1.16 -20.08 7.67
CA MET A 247 2.13 -19.54 8.62
C MET A 247 1.94 -20.06 10.05
N GLY A 248 0.87 -20.78 10.34
CA GLY A 248 0.53 -21.23 11.70
C GLY A 248 -0.11 -20.15 12.59
N PHE A 249 -0.60 -19.06 12.00
CA PHE A 249 -1.31 -17.98 12.72
C PHE A 249 -2.83 -18.18 12.76
N ASP A 250 -3.34 -19.27 12.20
CA ASP A 250 -4.77 -19.54 12.15
C ASP A 250 -5.41 -19.56 13.54
N GLY A 251 -6.53 -18.86 13.66
CA GLY A 251 -7.24 -18.70 14.94
C GLY A 251 -6.60 -17.72 15.93
N GLN A 252 -5.49 -17.09 15.60
CA GLN A 252 -4.94 -16.01 16.43
C GLN A 252 -5.73 -14.73 16.23
N ALA A 253 -6.13 -14.11 17.33
CA ALA A 253 -6.86 -12.86 17.32
C ALA A 253 -5.99 -11.73 17.88
N TYR A 254 -6.21 -10.52 17.37
CA TYR A 254 -5.62 -9.30 17.92
C TYR A 254 -6.00 -9.13 19.39
N ASP A 255 -4.97 -9.07 20.27
CA ASP A 255 -5.15 -8.88 21.71
C ASP A 255 -4.77 -7.46 22.18
N GLY A 256 -4.32 -6.61 21.27
CA GLY A 256 -3.91 -5.24 21.55
C GLY A 256 -2.60 -5.08 22.33
N LYS A 257 -1.85 -6.16 22.57
CA LYS A 257 -0.67 -6.14 23.44
C LYS A 257 0.56 -6.82 22.85
N THR A 258 0.37 -7.85 22.02
CA THR A 258 1.44 -8.69 21.51
C THR A 258 1.32 -8.78 20.01
N MET A 259 2.41 -8.53 19.28
CA MET A 259 2.47 -8.77 17.84
C MET A 259 2.19 -10.24 17.53
N ILE A 260 1.42 -10.52 16.49
CA ILE A 260 1.03 -11.89 16.11
C ILE A 260 2.25 -12.74 15.86
N ARG A 261 3.25 -12.25 15.14
CA ARG A 261 4.48 -12.96 14.83
C ARG A 261 5.38 -13.24 16.05
N HIS A 262 5.13 -12.58 17.19
CA HIS A 262 5.88 -12.75 18.44
C HIS A 262 5.16 -13.67 19.46
N ARG A 263 3.96 -14.16 19.17
CA ARG A 263 3.15 -14.90 20.15
C ARG A 263 3.79 -16.16 20.66
N ASP A 264 4.53 -16.87 19.80
CA ASP A 264 5.11 -18.17 20.14
C ASP A 264 6.40 -18.03 20.93
N ASN A 265 7.18 -16.96 20.72
CA ASN A 265 8.52 -16.80 21.28
C ASN A 265 8.76 -15.43 21.95
N GLY A 266 7.77 -14.53 21.97
CA GLY A 266 7.94 -13.20 22.54
C GLY A 266 8.95 -12.31 21.80
N GLY A 267 9.27 -12.63 20.54
CA GLY A 267 10.31 -11.95 19.77
C GLY A 267 11.73 -12.45 20.11
N ASP A 268 11.90 -13.56 20.85
CA ASP A 268 13.20 -14.10 21.19
C ASP A 268 13.90 -14.70 19.95
N ILE A 269 15.04 -14.10 19.60
CA ILE A 269 15.88 -14.48 18.45
C ILE A 269 17.28 -14.93 18.86
N ALA A 270 17.52 -15.22 20.14
CA ALA A 270 18.86 -15.50 20.64
C ALA A 270 19.58 -16.61 19.85
N ASP A 271 18.88 -17.72 19.58
CA ASP A 271 19.44 -18.85 18.82
C ASP A 271 19.67 -18.49 17.34
N LEU A 272 18.72 -17.79 16.71
CA LEU A 272 18.87 -17.31 15.32
C LEU A 272 20.02 -16.32 15.18
N LYS A 273 20.13 -15.38 16.10
CA LYS A 273 21.22 -14.40 16.14
C LYS A 273 22.58 -15.10 16.27
N LYS A 274 22.68 -16.07 17.18
CA LYS A 274 23.90 -16.86 17.36
C LYS A 274 24.26 -17.62 16.07
N GLN A 275 23.30 -18.31 15.47
CA GLN A 275 23.50 -19.03 14.20
C GLN A 275 23.97 -18.07 13.11
N ALA A 276 23.28 -16.95 12.90
CA ALA A 276 23.66 -15.95 11.89
C ALA A 276 25.07 -15.41 12.11
N MET A 277 25.42 -15.10 13.36
CA MET A 277 26.77 -14.60 13.68
C MET A 277 27.87 -15.64 13.42
N GLU A 278 27.63 -16.90 13.75
CA GLU A 278 28.57 -18.01 13.49
C GLU A 278 28.76 -18.21 11.97
N GLU A 279 27.67 -18.36 11.22
CA GLU A 279 27.72 -18.58 9.77
C GLU A 279 28.36 -17.40 9.02
N LEU A 280 27.98 -16.19 9.36
CA LEU A 280 28.46 -14.97 8.70
C LEU A 280 29.92 -14.64 9.05
N SER A 281 30.33 -14.86 10.30
CA SER A 281 31.73 -14.67 10.68
C SER A 281 32.66 -15.64 9.93
N ALA A 282 32.19 -16.87 9.65
CA ALA A 282 32.93 -17.85 8.88
C ALA A 282 33.25 -17.41 7.43
N ILE A 283 32.42 -16.54 6.86
CA ILE A 283 32.61 -15.97 5.52
C ILE A 283 33.16 -14.53 5.55
N GLY A 284 33.61 -14.06 6.73
CA GLY A 284 34.29 -12.79 6.91
C GLY A 284 33.37 -11.57 6.99
N VAL A 285 32.14 -11.73 7.45
CA VAL A 285 31.28 -10.60 7.84
C VAL A 285 31.74 -10.06 9.19
N THR A 286 31.79 -8.76 9.32
CA THR A 286 32.10 -8.04 10.57
C THR A 286 30.86 -7.50 11.21
N PHE A 287 30.75 -7.60 12.54
CA PHE A 287 29.65 -7.10 13.33
C PHE A 287 30.07 -5.85 14.13
N PRO A 288 29.14 -4.92 14.41
CA PRO A 288 27.76 -4.92 13.92
C PRO A 288 27.67 -4.71 12.40
N VAL A 289 26.61 -5.25 11.80
CA VAL A 289 26.26 -4.97 10.41
C VAL A 289 25.52 -3.63 10.34
N HIS A 290 25.96 -2.73 9.46
CA HIS A 290 25.33 -1.43 9.27
C HIS A 290 24.16 -1.51 8.29
N CYS A 291 22.96 -1.15 8.74
CA CYS A 291 21.72 -1.13 7.99
C CYS A 291 21.30 0.33 7.70
N TYR A 292 21.28 0.73 6.44
CA TYR A 292 20.98 2.12 6.05
C TYR A 292 19.53 2.31 5.65
N HIS A 293 18.86 3.23 6.35
CA HIS A 293 17.55 3.77 6.04
C HIS A 293 17.67 5.25 5.67
N TYR A 294 16.94 5.70 4.63
CA TYR A 294 17.09 7.07 4.12
C TYR A 294 15.81 7.88 4.26
N ILE A 295 15.94 9.11 4.74
CA ILE A 295 14.85 10.08 4.90
C ILE A 295 15.12 11.34 4.10
N LYS A 296 14.08 12.14 3.84
CA LYS A 296 14.25 13.43 3.17
C LYS A 296 14.93 14.43 4.10
N SER A 297 15.94 15.11 3.60
CA SER A 297 16.67 16.16 4.35
C SER A 297 15.74 17.30 4.75
N GLY A 298 15.78 17.71 6.02
CA GLY A 298 14.94 18.77 6.57
C GLY A 298 13.53 18.32 6.96
N ASP A 299 13.16 17.05 6.76
CA ASP A 299 11.89 16.49 7.24
C ASP A 299 12.04 16.01 8.69
N THR A 300 11.64 16.86 9.64
CA THR A 300 11.75 16.58 11.07
C THR A 300 10.84 15.42 11.50
N THR A 301 9.66 15.28 10.92
CA THR A 301 8.74 14.17 11.22
C THR A 301 9.32 12.83 10.77
N ALA A 302 9.90 12.80 9.58
CA ALA A 302 10.58 11.60 9.08
C ALA A 302 11.82 11.26 9.95
N LEU A 303 12.56 12.27 10.42
CA LEU A 303 13.69 12.06 11.32
C LEU A 303 13.27 11.48 12.66
N ASP A 304 12.22 12.01 13.26
CA ASP A 304 11.69 11.51 14.53
C ASP A 304 11.21 10.04 14.36
N THR A 305 10.48 9.76 13.30
CA THR A 305 10.00 8.40 13.00
C THR A 305 11.15 7.42 12.75
N ALA A 306 12.17 7.82 11.98
CA ALA A 306 13.36 7.00 11.74
C ALA A 306 14.20 6.80 13.02
N THR A 307 14.20 7.77 13.93
CA THR A 307 14.87 7.65 15.23
C THR A 307 14.18 6.59 16.10
N VAL A 308 12.84 6.57 16.12
CA VAL A 308 12.08 5.52 16.80
C VAL A 308 12.32 4.17 16.15
N LEU A 309 12.35 4.09 14.82
CA LEU A 309 12.68 2.84 14.12
C LEU A 309 14.09 2.34 14.49
N LYS A 310 15.07 3.24 14.57
CA LYS A 310 16.43 2.91 15.03
C LYS A 310 16.41 2.34 16.44
N GLN A 311 15.61 2.91 17.33
CA GLN A 311 15.46 2.39 18.69
C GLN A 311 14.82 0.99 18.71
N CYS A 312 13.76 0.74 17.90
CA CYS A 312 13.17 -0.59 17.75
C CYS A 312 14.22 -1.63 17.31
N PHE A 313 15.09 -1.28 16.36
CA PHE A 313 16.18 -2.16 15.91
C PHE A 313 17.20 -2.44 17.02
N SER A 314 17.64 -1.39 17.73
CA SER A 314 18.61 -1.51 18.83
C SER A 314 18.07 -2.38 19.97
N GLU A 315 16.83 -2.13 20.40
CA GLU A 315 16.18 -2.87 21.49
C GLU A 315 15.91 -4.34 21.13
N SER A 316 15.53 -4.61 19.86
CA SER A 316 15.14 -5.95 19.43
C SER A 316 16.31 -6.80 18.95
N LEU A 317 17.26 -6.23 18.20
CA LEU A 317 18.36 -6.97 17.57
C LEU A 317 19.67 -6.85 18.35
N GLY A 318 19.86 -5.76 19.07
CA GLY A 318 21.11 -5.40 19.77
C GLY A 318 22.12 -4.73 18.88
N ASP A 319 22.78 -3.68 19.41
CA ASP A 319 23.78 -2.88 18.69
C ASP A 319 25.08 -3.63 18.41
N ASP A 320 25.27 -4.80 19.00
CA ASP A 320 26.36 -5.73 18.71
C ASP A 320 26.12 -6.54 17.43
N PHE A 321 24.88 -6.61 16.94
CA PHE A 321 24.47 -7.37 15.77
C PHE A 321 24.14 -6.50 14.57
N VAL A 322 23.20 -5.55 14.72
CA VAL A 322 22.77 -4.63 13.65
C VAL A 322 22.66 -3.21 14.18
N VAL A 323 23.22 -2.23 13.46
CA VAL A 323 23.04 -0.80 13.73
C VAL A 323 22.27 -0.18 12.58
N LEU A 324 21.11 0.45 12.87
CA LEU A 324 20.38 1.22 11.87
C LEU A 324 21.01 2.62 11.74
N ASP A 325 21.50 2.95 10.55
CA ASP A 325 22.02 4.25 10.20
C ASP A 325 20.99 5.04 9.38
N ILE A 326 20.80 6.31 9.74
CA ILE A 326 19.85 7.20 9.05
C ILE A 326 20.63 8.05 8.05
N GLY A 327 20.46 7.78 6.77
CA GLY A 327 20.96 8.61 5.68
C GLY A 327 19.92 9.63 5.23
N THR A 328 20.35 10.61 4.42
CA THR A 328 19.44 11.64 3.89
C THR A 328 19.55 11.77 2.38
N TYR A 329 18.44 12.19 1.74
CA TYR A 329 18.39 12.62 0.35
C TYR A 329 17.68 13.98 0.24
N VAL A 330 17.86 14.71 -0.87
CA VAL A 330 17.37 16.08 -1.01
C VAL A 330 16.07 16.16 -1.78
N SER A 331 15.97 15.56 -2.96
CA SER A 331 14.83 15.75 -3.86
C SER A 331 14.06 14.47 -4.16
N SER A 332 14.74 13.35 -4.39
CA SER A 332 14.11 12.12 -4.82
C SER A 332 14.80 10.88 -4.27
N VAL A 333 14.11 10.18 -3.37
CA VAL A 333 14.59 8.88 -2.86
C VAL A 333 14.86 7.89 -4.00
N TYR A 334 14.06 7.94 -5.07
CA TYR A 334 14.24 7.04 -6.21
C TYR A 334 15.55 7.30 -6.95
N LYS A 335 15.88 8.56 -7.23
CA LYS A 335 17.07 8.92 -8.00
C LYS A 335 18.36 8.89 -7.17
N GLU A 336 18.27 9.36 -5.92
CA GLU A 336 19.44 9.60 -5.09
C GLU A 336 19.80 8.40 -4.20
N VAL A 337 18.86 7.48 -3.97
CA VAL A 337 19.06 6.36 -3.05
C VAL A 337 18.77 5.02 -3.74
N ARG A 338 17.52 4.83 -4.21
CA ARG A 338 17.04 3.53 -4.70
C ARG A 338 17.77 3.09 -5.97
N ASN A 339 17.78 3.95 -6.99
CA ASN A 339 18.34 3.61 -8.31
C ASN A 339 19.88 3.51 -8.31
N VAL A 340 20.52 4.04 -7.28
CA VAL A 340 21.97 3.92 -7.03
C VAL A 340 22.31 2.92 -5.94
N GLN A 341 21.29 2.20 -5.43
CA GLN A 341 21.41 1.04 -4.51
C GLN A 341 22.06 1.38 -3.16
N LEU A 342 21.86 2.57 -2.60
CA LEU A 342 22.48 2.97 -1.33
C LEU A 342 21.75 2.46 -0.09
N HIS A 343 20.43 2.18 -0.17
CA HIS A 343 19.64 1.69 0.96
C HIS A 343 20.00 0.26 1.32
N SER A 344 19.96 -0.06 2.59
CA SER A 344 19.90 -1.44 3.08
C SER A 344 18.48 -1.94 3.14
N ILE A 345 17.59 -1.09 3.65
CA ILE A 345 16.13 -1.30 3.68
C ILE A 345 15.41 -0.10 3.07
N LEU A 346 14.32 -0.36 2.38
CA LEU A 346 13.42 0.67 1.88
C LEU A 346 11.97 0.25 2.13
N GLN A 347 11.24 1.08 2.89
CA GLN A 347 9.82 0.86 3.10
C GLN A 347 9.05 1.33 1.85
N ASN A 348 8.30 0.43 1.26
CA ASN A 348 7.39 0.71 0.16
C ASN A 348 6.00 0.17 0.47
N GLY A 349 4.98 0.91 0.03
CA GLY A 349 3.60 0.45 0.05
C GLY A 349 3.12 0.00 -1.32
N TRP A 350 2.27 -1.02 -1.35
CA TRP A 350 1.57 -1.45 -2.55
C TRP A 350 0.06 -1.44 -2.30
N GLY A 351 -0.67 -0.73 -3.14
CA GLY A 351 -2.12 -0.81 -3.22
C GLY A 351 -2.51 -1.69 -4.40
N ALA A 352 -3.55 -2.51 -4.25
CA ALA A 352 -3.94 -3.43 -5.30
C ALA A 352 -4.39 -2.70 -6.58
N ASP A 353 -3.85 -3.11 -7.73
CA ASP A 353 -4.34 -2.69 -9.05
C ASP A 353 -5.56 -3.51 -9.47
N PHE A 354 -5.63 -4.76 -9.01
CA PHE A 354 -6.71 -5.71 -9.30
C PHE A 354 -6.77 -6.81 -8.22
N GLY A 355 -7.90 -7.53 -8.17
CA GLY A 355 -8.22 -8.50 -7.12
C GLY A 355 -7.61 -9.87 -7.33
N ASP A 356 -6.30 -9.97 -7.22
CA ASP A 356 -5.58 -11.25 -7.25
C ASP A 356 -4.23 -11.13 -6.53
N PRO A 357 -3.79 -12.14 -5.75
CA PRO A 357 -2.52 -12.09 -5.03
C PRO A 357 -1.30 -11.89 -5.92
N VAL A 358 -1.38 -12.27 -7.20
CA VAL A 358 -0.28 -12.05 -8.17
C VAL A 358 0.08 -10.58 -8.32
N ASN A 359 -0.85 -9.67 -8.01
CA ASN A 359 -0.58 -8.23 -8.06
C ASN A 359 0.50 -7.81 -7.04
N PHE A 360 0.57 -8.51 -5.92
CA PHE A 360 1.57 -8.32 -4.88
C PHE A 360 2.78 -9.22 -5.12
N LEU A 361 2.58 -10.54 -5.12
CA LEU A 361 3.66 -11.52 -5.15
C LEU A 361 4.47 -11.47 -6.45
N GLY A 362 3.84 -11.11 -7.56
CA GLY A 362 4.51 -10.94 -8.86
C GLY A 362 5.55 -9.80 -8.90
N GLN A 363 5.64 -8.95 -7.85
CA GLN A 363 6.60 -7.84 -7.80
C GLN A 363 8.02 -8.27 -7.42
N GLU A 364 8.19 -9.48 -6.85
CA GLU A 364 9.46 -9.98 -6.29
C GLU A 364 9.94 -11.28 -6.94
N VAL A 365 9.28 -11.77 -8.00
CA VAL A 365 9.69 -13.02 -8.67
C VAL A 365 10.96 -12.85 -9.50
N LEU A 366 11.73 -13.93 -9.62
CA LEU A 366 12.87 -14.01 -10.52
C LEU A 366 12.44 -14.11 -11.99
N SER A 367 13.36 -13.79 -12.89
CA SER A 367 13.22 -13.97 -14.35
C SER A 367 11.97 -13.33 -14.95
N ASP A 368 11.45 -12.25 -14.35
CA ASP A 368 10.33 -11.44 -14.86
C ASP A 368 10.71 -9.96 -14.91
N ASP A 369 10.90 -9.42 -16.12
CA ASP A 369 11.23 -8.01 -16.35
C ASP A 369 10.16 -7.04 -15.85
N ASN A 370 8.96 -7.53 -15.51
CA ASN A 370 7.87 -6.72 -14.95
C ASN A 370 7.77 -6.83 -13.42
N ALA A 371 8.61 -7.62 -12.77
CA ALA A 371 8.69 -7.72 -11.32
C ALA A 371 9.31 -6.43 -10.76
N TYR A 372 8.45 -5.47 -10.42
CA TYR A 372 8.86 -4.09 -10.15
C TYR A 372 9.85 -3.97 -8.99
N TYR A 373 9.59 -4.62 -7.86
CA TYR A 373 10.48 -4.52 -6.71
C TYR A 373 11.77 -5.33 -6.90
N ALA A 374 11.69 -6.49 -7.56
CA ALA A 374 12.86 -7.29 -7.91
C ALA A 374 13.86 -6.50 -8.78
N GLN A 375 13.36 -5.64 -9.67
CA GLN A 375 14.16 -4.81 -10.59
C GLN A 375 14.62 -3.49 -10.00
N THR A 376 13.96 -2.98 -8.96
CA THR A 376 14.16 -1.58 -8.56
C THR A 376 14.46 -1.36 -7.08
N THR A 377 14.10 -2.29 -6.20
CA THR A 377 14.14 -2.09 -4.75
C THR A 377 14.94 -3.17 -4.04
N SER A 378 14.52 -4.44 -4.16
CA SER A 378 15.29 -5.55 -3.61
C SER A 378 16.53 -5.86 -4.45
N TRP A 379 16.51 -5.47 -5.72
CA TRP A 379 17.60 -5.72 -6.66
C TRP A 379 17.97 -7.20 -6.81
N ILE A 380 17.05 -8.10 -6.47
CA ILE A 380 17.26 -9.54 -6.59
C ILE A 380 17.47 -9.97 -8.05
N ALA A 381 16.85 -9.28 -9.00
CA ALA A 381 17.08 -9.50 -10.43
C ALA A 381 18.53 -9.23 -10.84
N ALA A 382 19.19 -8.26 -10.21
CA ALA A 382 20.60 -8.00 -10.45
C ALA A 382 21.51 -9.06 -9.81
N VAL A 383 21.11 -9.62 -8.66
CA VAL A 383 21.77 -10.78 -8.04
C VAL A 383 21.62 -12.02 -8.92
N GLU A 384 20.43 -12.26 -9.47
CA GLU A 384 20.18 -13.35 -10.41
C GLU A 384 21.07 -13.27 -11.67
N ALA A 385 21.26 -12.04 -12.19
CA ALA A 385 22.06 -11.79 -13.38
C ALA A 385 23.58 -12.00 -13.18
N ASP A 386 24.10 -11.73 -11.97
CA ASP A 386 25.54 -11.88 -11.61
C ASP A 386 25.70 -12.41 -10.19
N PRO A 387 25.34 -13.68 -9.92
CA PRO A 387 25.32 -14.24 -8.58
C PRO A 387 26.75 -14.44 -8.00
N LYS A 388 26.90 -14.19 -6.71
CA LYS A 388 28.10 -14.53 -5.95
C LYS A 388 27.89 -15.81 -5.16
N ASP A 389 28.98 -16.48 -4.81
CA ASP A 389 28.91 -17.77 -4.08
C ASP A 389 28.10 -17.68 -2.78
N TYR A 390 28.21 -16.58 -2.05
CA TYR A 390 27.48 -16.35 -0.80
C TYR A 390 25.97 -16.03 -0.99
N GLN A 391 25.50 -15.87 -2.23
CA GLN A 391 24.09 -15.60 -2.57
C GLN A 391 23.32 -16.84 -3.06
N LYS A 392 23.95 -18.03 -3.07
CA LYS A 392 23.33 -19.25 -3.59
C LYS A 392 22.08 -19.65 -2.83
N ASP A 393 22.12 -19.59 -1.50
CA ASP A 393 20.98 -19.96 -0.66
C ASP A 393 19.85 -18.92 -0.80
N LEU A 394 20.18 -17.64 -0.87
CA LEU A 394 19.22 -16.57 -1.16
C LEU A 394 18.51 -16.81 -2.49
N LEU A 395 19.25 -17.13 -3.55
CA LEU A 395 18.66 -17.42 -4.86
C LEU A 395 17.83 -18.70 -4.85
N ALA A 396 18.18 -19.70 -4.04
CA ALA A 396 17.37 -20.90 -3.85
C ALA A 396 16.04 -20.57 -3.15
N ASP A 397 16.06 -19.75 -2.08
CA ASP A 397 14.86 -19.25 -1.40
C ASP A 397 13.94 -18.48 -2.37
N TYR A 398 14.51 -17.61 -3.19
CA TYR A 398 13.76 -16.86 -4.22
C TYR A 398 13.24 -17.74 -5.35
N GLN A 399 13.99 -18.79 -5.74
CA GLN A 399 13.55 -19.72 -6.78
C GLN A 399 12.37 -20.56 -6.29
N GLU A 400 12.40 -21.05 -5.04
CA GLU A 400 11.27 -21.76 -4.43
C GLU A 400 10.02 -20.87 -4.44
N PHE A 401 10.14 -19.63 -3.98
CA PHE A 401 9.05 -18.65 -4.00
C PHE A 401 8.53 -18.41 -5.44
N THR A 402 9.43 -18.21 -6.39
CA THR A 402 9.09 -17.95 -7.81
C THR A 402 8.37 -19.13 -8.45
N ASP A 403 8.81 -20.36 -8.17
CA ASP A 403 8.19 -21.57 -8.68
C ASP A 403 6.76 -21.71 -8.14
N LEU A 404 6.55 -21.49 -6.83
CA LEU A 404 5.22 -21.50 -6.20
C LEU A 404 4.29 -20.42 -6.79
N VAL A 405 4.78 -19.22 -7.01
CA VAL A 405 4.00 -18.15 -7.69
C VAL A 405 3.65 -18.56 -9.11
N THR A 406 4.58 -19.18 -9.83
CA THR A 406 4.37 -19.64 -11.21
C THR A 406 3.33 -20.75 -11.28
N GLU A 407 3.39 -21.72 -10.38
CA GLU A 407 2.39 -22.78 -10.24
C GLU A 407 1.00 -22.20 -9.95
N ALA A 408 0.89 -21.26 -8.99
CA ALA A 408 -0.35 -20.60 -8.65
C ALA A 408 -0.92 -19.78 -9.84
N LYS A 409 -0.08 -19.07 -10.60
CA LYS A 409 -0.48 -18.35 -11.83
C LYS A 409 -1.07 -19.27 -12.90
N ALA A 410 -0.64 -20.53 -12.96
CA ALA A 410 -1.13 -21.50 -13.93
C ALA A 410 -2.56 -21.99 -13.63
N ILE A 411 -3.03 -21.86 -12.39
CA ILE A 411 -4.40 -22.21 -12.00
C ILE A 411 -5.34 -21.08 -12.37
N VAL A 412 -6.14 -21.26 -13.43
CA VAL A 412 -6.96 -20.19 -14.03
C VAL A 412 -8.47 -20.41 -13.93
N THR A 413 -8.92 -21.60 -13.55
CA THR A 413 -10.35 -21.96 -13.52
C THR A 413 -10.87 -22.33 -12.14
N ASP A 414 -9.99 -22.59 -11.18
CA ASP A 414 -10.32 -22.93 -9.80
C ASP A 414 -9.76 -21.85 -8.87
N THR A 415 -10.62 -20.94 -8.45
CA THR A 415 -10.25 -19.80 -7.59
C THR A 415 -9.76 -20.26 -6.22
N ASP A 416 -10.39 -21.26 -5.62
CA ASP A 416 -10.04 -21.77 -4.29
C ASP A 416 -8.65 -22.43 -4.32
N ALA A 417 -8.39 -23.28 -5.31
CA ALA A 417 -7.08 -23.89 -5.51
C ALA A 417 -5.99 -22.84 -5.84
N ARG A 418 -6.33 -21.82 -6.65
CA ARG A 418 -5.44 -20.71 -6.98
C ARG A 418 -4.99 -19.95 -5.75
N TYR A 419 -5.94 -19.53 -4.90
CA TYR A 419 -5.62 -18.74 -3.71
C TYR A 419 -4.90 -19.56 -2.65
N ALA A 420 -5.21 -20.85 -2.49
CA ALA A 420 -4.44 -21.74 -1.63
C ALA A 420 -2.98 -21.89 -2.12
N ALA A 421 -2.75 -22.00 -3.43
CA ALA A 421 -1.41 -22.05 -3.99
C ALA A 421 -0.63 -20.75 -3.78
N PHE A 422 -1.26 -19.57 -3.98
CA PHE A 422 -0.64 -18.30 -3.68
C PHE A 422 -0.36 -18.12 -2.18
N ALA A 423 -1.24 -18.57 -1.28
CA ALA A 423 -1.02 -18.51 0.15
C ALA A 423 0.23 -19.31 0.56
N LYS A 424 0.46 -20.47 -0.05
CA LYS A 424 1.67 -21.24 0.13
C LYS A 424 2.91 -20.51 -0.38
N ALA A 425 2.81 -19.81 -1.53
CA ALA A 425 3.91 -19.01 -2.06
C ALA A 425 4.24 -17.83 -1.13
N GLU A 426 3.24 -17.13 -0.62
CA GLU A 426 3.44 -16.04 0.33
C GLU A 426 4.03 -16.53 1.65
N ALA A 427 3.57 -17.67 2.16
CA ALA A 427 4.16 -18.28 3.35
C ALA A 427 5.63 -18.66 3.15
N SER A 428 6.04 -19.18 1.98
CA SER A 428 7.45 -19.41 1.65
C SER A 428 8.27 -18.12 1.67
N MET A 429 7.74 -17.03 1.06
CA MET A 429 8.35 -15.70 1.08
C MET A 429 8.59 -15.19 2.51
N LEU A 430 7.58 -15.30 3.37
CA LEU A 430 7.62 -14.81 4.75
C LEU A 430 8.50 -15.69 5.65
N ASN A 431 8.45 -17.03 5.51
CA ASN A 431 9.28 -17.95 6.25
C ASN A 431 10.78 -17.78 5.94
N ASN A 432 11.12 -17.44 4.69
CA ASN A 432 12.48 -17.13 4.28
C ASN A 432 12.85 -15.65 4.51
N ALA A 433 11.90 -14.87 5.06
CA ALA A 433 12.05 -13.45 5.34
C ALA A 433 12.62 -12.69 4.13
N LEU A 434 12.03 -12.88 2.92
CA LEU A 434 12.49 -12.21 1.71
C LEU A 434 12.13 -10.71 1.73
N CYS A 435 11.15 -10.30 2.52
CA CYS A 435 10.88 -8.93 2.95
C CYS A 435 10.25 -8.96 4.34
N ILE A 436 10.00 -7.78 4.92
CA ILE A 436 9.33 -7.66 6.21
C ILE A 436 8.04 -6.86 6.00
N PRO A 437 6.85 -7.50 5.92
CA PRO A 437 5.61 -6.76 6.10
C PRO A 437 5.66 -5.99 7.40
N CYS A 438 5.33 -4.72 7.39
CA CYS A 438 5.59 -3.90 8.57
C CYS A 438 4.44 -3.01 9.00
N LEU A 439 3.62 -2.48 8.09
CA LEU A 439 2.68 -1.44 8.48
C LEU A 439 1.40 -1.46 7.65
N TYR A 440 0.25 -1.31 8.33
CA TYR A 440 -0.98 -0.72 7.78
C TYR A 440 -1.17 0.69 8.34
N GLU A 441 -1.62 1.62 7.51
CA GLU A 441 -1.97 2.95 8.00
C GLU A 441 -3.40 2.95 8.55
N VAL A 442 -3.53 2.85 9.88
CA VAL A 442 -4.77 2.99 10.63
C VAL A 442 -4.69 4.29 11.42
N LEU A 443 -5.35 5.32 10.92
CA LEU A 443 -5.25 6.67 11.48
C LEU A 443 -6.44 6.99 12.40
N TRP A 444 -6.26 7.98 13.26
CA TRP A 444 -7.35 8.62 13.98
C TRP A 444 -7.76 9.90 13.26
N CYS A 445 -9.03 10.24 13.35
CA CYS A 445 -9.59 11.46 12.76
C CYS A 445 -10.61 12.14 13.68
N LEU A 446 -10.89 13.40 13.38
CA LEU A 446 -12.13 14.07 13.74
C LEU A 446 -12.93 14.24 12.46
N THR A 447 -14.22 13.89 12.48
CA THR A 447 -14.99 13.81 11.25
C THR A 447 -16.49 14.06 11.44
N HIS A 448 -17.08 14.70 10.45
CA HIS A 448 -18.52 14.78 10.23
C HIS A 448 -18.98 13.81 9.12
N VAL A 449 -18.05 12.97 8.59
CA VAL A 449 -18.30 12.06 7.48
C VAL A 449 -18.22 10.62 7.97
N ASN A 450 -19.26 9.82 7.71
CA ASN A 450 -19.22 8.39 7.98
C ASN A 450 -18.42 7.68 6.88
N GLU A 451 -17.15 7.33 7.16
CA GLU A 451 -16.29 6.70 6.15
C GLU A 451 -16.77 5.31 5.75
N TYR A 452 -17.55 4.62 6.60
CA TYR A 452 -18.11 3.30 6.30
C TYR A 452 -19.20 3.35 5.22
N THR A 453 -19.65 4.55 4.86
CA THR A 453 -20.53 4.82 3.72
C THR A 453 -19.77 5.22 2.45
N LYS A 454 -18.46 5.47 2.56
CA LYS A 454 -17.60 5.72 1.41
C LYS A 454 -17.30 4.39 0.70
N ILE A 455 -18.17 3.98 -0.21
CA ILE A 455 -17.97 2.78 -1.03
C ILE A 455 -16.94 3.12 -2.11
N ASN A 456 -15.71 2.72 -1.85
CA ASN A 456 -14.61 2.86 -2.78
C ASN A 456 -14.22 1.47 -3.32
N ALA A 457 -13.79 1.43 -4.58
CA ALA A 457 -13.14 0.22 -5.08
C ALA A 457 -11.88 -0.06 -4.26
N MET A 458 -11.63 -1.33 -3.95
CA MET A 458 -10.39 -1.77 -3.29
C MET A 458 -9.18 -1.56 -4.19
N TYR A 459 -9.39 -1.45 -5.50
CA TYR A 459 -8.37 -1.39 -6.52
C TYR A 459 -8.20 0.01 -7.08
N GLY A 460 -6.93 0.37 -7.33
CA GLY A 460 -6.57 1.65 -7.90
C GLY A 460 -6.73 2.83 -6.94
N PRO A 461 -6.45 4.04 -7.42
CA PRO A 461 -6.54 5.24 -6.60
C PRO A 461 -7.98 5.55 -6.23
N CYS A 462 -8.15 6.12 -5.06
CA CYS A 462 -9.42 6.56 -4.52
C CYS A 462 -10.22 7.40 -5.53
N ASN A 463 -11.50 7.16 -5.64
CA ASN A 463 -12.40 7.94 -6.48
C ASN A 463 -13.36 8.79 -5.66
N TYR A 464 -13.76 9.93 -6.21
CA TYR A 464 -14.63 10.91 -5.55
C TYR A 464 -16.07 10.84 -6.09
N LYS A 465 -16.64 9.64 -6.24
CA LYS A 465 -18.06 9.53 -6.65
C LYS A 465 -19.00 10.12 -5.61
N ALA A 466 -18.66 10.00 -4.34
CA ALA A 466 -19.42 10.54 -3.20
C ALA A 466 -20.90 10.15 -3.15
N VAL A 467 -21.28 9.05 -3.82
CA VAL A 467 -22.67 8.63 -4.03
C VAL A 467 -23.39 8.32 -2.73
N ASN A 468 -22.70 7.61 -1.85
CA ASN A 468 -23.30 7.10 -0.61
C ASN A 468 -22.75 7.78 0.65
N TRP A 469 -21.95 8.81 0.50
CA TRP A 469 -21.36 9.47 1.65
C TRP A 469 -22.43 10.07 2.56
N GLU A 470 -22.44 9.66 3.81
CA GLU A 470 -23.27 10.24 4.85
C GLU A 470 -22.45 11.25 5.65
N THR A 471 -23.02 12.44 5.80
CA THR A 471 -22.46 13.51 6.58
C THR A 471 -23.48 14.03 7.57
N ARG A 472 -23.02 14.62 8.66
CA ARG A 472 -23.89 15.29 9.62
C ARG A 472 -23.49 16.74 9.84
N GLN A 473 -24.47 17.56 10.22
CA GLN A 473 -24.28 18.94 10.66
C GLN A 473 -24.15 18.97 12.20
N GLY A 474 -23.51 19.99 12.71
CA GLY A 474 -23.33 20.17 14.16
C GLY A 474 -22.01 19.56 14.65
N ASP A 475 -22.05 18.74 15.70
CA ASP A 475 -20.86 18.14 16.28
C ASP A 475 -20.38 16.94 15.44
N GLY A 476 -19.07 16.67 15.45
CA GLY A 476 -18.48 15.50 14.83
C GLY A 476 -19.05 14.18 15.36
N TYR A 477 -18.80 13.08 14.67
CA TYR A 477 -19.18 11.76 15.16
C TYR A 477 -18.41 11.43 16.44
N THR A 478 -19.09 10.76 17.38
CA THR A 478 -18.45 10.26 18.58
C THR A 478 -17.71 8.96 18.32
N THR A 479 -16.75 8.63 19.19
CA THR A 479 -16.04 7.34 19.18
C THR A 479 -17.02 6.16 19.16
N GLU A 480 -18.04 6.19 20.04
CA GLU A 480 -19.05 5.14 20.16
C GLU A 480 -19.89 4.97 18.89
N GLU A 481 -20.33 6.08 18.27
CA GLU A 481 -21.05 6.04 17.00
C GLU A 481 -20.19 5.45 15.89
N TYR A 482 -18.92 5.82 15.85
CA TYR A 482 -18.00 5.37 14.81
C TYR A 482 -17.63 3.88 14.95
N GLU A 483 -17.45 3.40 16.18
CA GLU A 483 -17.30 1.96 16.49
C GLU A 483 -18.54 1.16 16.07
N ALA A 484 -19.74 1.71 16.28
CA ALA A 484 -20.98 1.07 15.81
C ALA A 484 -21.06 1.00 14.28
N PHE A 485 -20.59 2.04 13.55
CA PHE A 485 -20.50 1.99 12.09
C PHE A 485 -19.52 0.93 11.62
N SER A 486 -18.35 0.83 12.26
CA SER A 486 -17.36 -0.21 11.98
C SER A 486 -17.95 -1.61 12.15
N ALA A 487 -18.59 -1.86 13.28
CA ALA A 487 -19.19 -3.15 13.56
C ALA A 487 -20.31 -3.53 12.58
N ALA A 488 -21.14 -2.54 12.19
CA ALA A 488 -22.19 -2.75 11.21
C ALA A 488 -21.64 -3.05 9.80
N PHE A 489 -20.57 -2.36 9.42
CA PHE A 489 -19.86 -2.61 8.15
C PHE A 489 -19.26 -4.01 8.11
N ASP A 490 -18.54 -4.41 9.18
CA ASP A 490 -17.94 -5.75 9.28
C ASP A 490 -19.00 -6.87 9.24
N ALA A 491 -20.15 -6.65 9.87
CA ALA A 491 -21.24 -7.61 9.82
C ALA A 491 -21.84 -7.73 8.40
N ALA A 492 -21.95 -6.62 7.69
CA ALA A 492 -22.50 -6.60 6.32
C ALA A 492 -21.52 -7.19 5.28
N THR A 493 -20.22 -7.08 5.50
CA THR A 493 -19.18 -7.63 4.57
C THR A 493 -18.92 -9.12 4.79
N LYS A 494 -19.32 -9.67 5.95
CA LYS A 494 -19.20 -11.12 6.26
C LYS A 494 -20.48 -11.91 5.92
N ALA A 495 -21.57 -11.24 5.54
CA ALA A 495 -22.86 -11.83 5.16
C ALA A 495 -22.94 -12.10 3.65
#